data_26151cc0bd3737b97d765bed77b1a87b
#
_entry.id   26151cc0bd3737b97d765bed77b1a87b
#
_cell.length_a   1.000
_cell.length_b   1.000
_cell.length_c   1.000
_cell.angle_alpha   90.00
_cell.angle_beta   90.00
_cell.angle_gamma   90.00
#
_symmetry.space_group_name_H-M   'P 1'
#
loop_
_entity.id
_entity.type
_entity.pdbx_description
1 polymer ?
#
loop_
_entity_poly.entity_id
_entity_poly.type
_entity_poly.pdbx_seq_one_letter_code
_entity_poly.pdbx_strand_id
1 'polypeptide(L)'
;MDIFRFPKSHLGTVFVLLAALAMSACTSTSSTSSSSSVDALQLTSSSTPLSGGGALQVVKDLPAPQNTQNGSEQPLSPNDVLEVNVFQVDNLSRTVQVDAGGQISLPLIGTITAAGKTVRQLEQEIETAYGAKYLQSPDVTIFVKESIGQRITVDGEVNKAGIYPVSSNSSLLDAIALAGNFTPIGDATKVFVYRNIGPNTLVANYNVEAIRAGKVRNPRIYGGDKVVVFTSKSKIAVSNLKDALGIASSAARIAVIPGI
;
A
#
# COMPACT_ATOMS: atom_id res chain seq x y z
N MET A 1 8.16 -12.79 65.12
CA MET A 1 6.76 -13.06 65.53
C MET A 1 5.99 -13.21 64.23
N ASP A 2 5.96 -14.38 63.88
CA ASP A 2 4.99 -15.48 63.70
C ASP A 2 4.38 -15.42 62.29
N ILE A 3 4.83 -16.27 61.35
CA ILE A 3 4.50 -17.69 61.12
C ILE A 3 3.01 -17.93 60.86
N PHE A 4 2.67 -18.25 59.63
CA PHE A 4 1.61 -19.20 59.26
C PHE A 4 1.82 -19.52 57.74
N ARG A 5 2.47 -20.60 57.34
CA ARG A 5 2.33 -22.06 57.36
C ARG A 5 1.13 -22.58 56.56
N PHE A 6 1.47 -23.28 55.49
CA PHE A 6 0.62 -24.10 54.64
C PHE A 6 -0.24 -25.15 55.37
N PRO A 7 -1.25 -25.73 54.67
CA PRO A 7 -1.13 -27.17 54.47
C PRO A 7 -1.38 -27.68 53.02
N LYS A 8 -0.65 -28.73 52.72
CA LYS A 8 -0.88 -29.74 51.67
C LYS A 8 -1.99 -30.71 52.11
N SER A 9 -2.64 -31.31 51.12
CA SER A 9 -3.14 -32.70 51.04
C SER A 9 -4.34 -32.75 50.10
N HIS A 10 -4.70 -33.72 49.33
CA HIS A 10 -4.41 -35.13 49.09
C HIS A 10 -4.90 -35.42 47.65
N LEU A 11 -4.15 -36.08 46.80
CA LEU A 11 -4.10 -37.53 46.59
C LEU A 11 -5.46 -38.20 46.33
N GLY A 12 -5.67 -38.60 45.12
CA GLY A 12 -6.81 -39.43 44.67
C GLY A 12 -6.46 -40.13 43.36
N THR A 13 -5.80 -41.23 43.54
CA THR A 13 -5.40 -42.29 42.63
C THR A 13 -6.61 -43.01 42.00
N VAL A 14 -6.32 -43.63 40.79
CA VAL A 14 -6.91 -44.89 40.28
C VAL A 14 -8.14 -44.76 39.37
N PHE A 15 -7.98 -44.99 38.07
CA PHE A 15 -8.57 -46.18 37.43
C PHE A 15 -7.86 -46.47 36.13
N VAL A 16 -7.17 -47.58 36.12
CA VAL A 16 -6.66 -48.33 34.99
C VAL A 16 -7.84 -49.12 34.40
N LEU A 17 -8.05 -49.09 33.13
CA LEU A 17 -8.72 -50.18 32.41
C LEU A 17 -8.19 -50.33 31.00
N LEU A 18 -7.58 -51.44 30.83
CA LEU A 18 -7.00 -52.14 29.71
C LEU A 18 -8.10 -52.58 28.71
N ALA A 19 -7.94 -52.36 27.43
CA ALA A 19 -8.54 -53.22 26.41
C ALA A 19 -7.66 -53.18 25.15
N ALA A 20 -7.02 -54.29 24.88
CA ALA A 20 -6.27 -54.63 23.69
C ALA A 20 -7.16 -55.22 22.59
N LEU A 21 -6.59 -55.48 21.42
CA LEU A 21 -7.03 -56.17 20.18
C LEU A 21 -7.70 -55.22 19.15
N ALA A 22 -7.30 -55.28 17.85
CA ALA A 22 -6.75 -56.31 17.02
C ALA A 22 -6.00 -55.75 15.82
N MET A 23 -4.94 -56.45 15.43
CA MET A 23 -4.24 -56.35 14.15
C MET A 23 -5.11 -56.77 12.98
N SER A 24 -5.01 -56.07 11.86
CA SER A 24 -5.30 -56.61 10.54
C SER A 24 -4.24 -56.16 9.55
N ALA A 25 -3.36 -57.05 9.28
CA ALA A 25 -2.41 -57.02 8.17
C ALA A 25 -3.17 -57.36 6.87
N CYS A 26 -3.01 -56.54 5.85
CA CYS A 26 -3.31 -56.93 4.47
C CYS A 26 -2.05 -56.83 3.65
N THR A 27 -1.55 -57.98 3.30
CA THR A 27 -0.47 -58.32 2.38
C THR A 27 -0.74 -57.84 0.98
N SER A 28 0.21 -57.13 0.40
CA SER A 28 0.30 -56.79 -1.01
C SER A 28 0.73 -58.01 -1.83
N THR A 29 -0.05 -58.38 -2.79
CA THR A 29 0.32 -59.34 -3.85
C THR A 29 0.84 -58.53 -5.05
N SER A 30 2.10 -58.75 -5.36
CA SER A 30 2.73 -58.37 -6.61
C SER A 30 2.28 -59.32 -7.72
N SER A 31 1.73 -58.78 -8.79
CA SER A 31 1.59 -59.51 -10.06
C SER A 31 2.35 -58.75 -11.15
N THR A 32 3.42 -59.41 -11.55
CA THR A 32 4.18 -59.09 -12.74
C THR A 32 3.39 -59.56 -13.97
N SER A 33 3.14 -58.68 -14.90
CA SER A 33 2.87 -59.05 -16.28
C SER A 33 3.41 -58.02 -17.25
N SER A 34 4.17 -58.55 -18.16
CA SER A 34 4.98 -57.96 -19.20
C SER A 34 4.18 -57.29 -20.32
N SER A 35 4.83 -56.26 -20.87
CA SER A 35 4.88 -55.83 -22.28
C SER A 35 3.59 -55.46 -23.01
N SER A 36 3.46 -54.19 -23.29
CA SER A 36 3.38 -53.67 -24.67
C SER A 36 3.54 -52.16 -24.68
N SER A 37 4.53 -51.71 -25.43
CA SER A 37 4.83 -50.33 -25.78
C SER A 37 3.69 -49.70 -26.54
N VAL A 38 3.06 -48.73 -25.94
CA VAL A 38 2.30 -47.68 -26.62
C VAL A 38 2.78 -46.34 -26.07
N ASP A 39 3.27 -45.52 -26.96
CA ASP A 39 3.60 -44.13 -26.72
C ASP A 39 2.44 -43.44 -25.98
N ALA A 40 2.56 -43.39 -24.68
CA ALA A 40 1.71 -42.47 -23.90
C ALA A 40 2.36 -41.09 -23.95
N LEU A 41 1.79 -40.24 -24.79
CA LEU A 41 2.00 -38.79 -24.66
C LEU A 41 1.90 -38.47 -23.17
N GLN A 42 3.02 -38.17 -22.57
CA GLN A 42 3.07 -37.47 -21.28
C GLN A 42 2.47 -36.07 -21.48
N LEU A 43 1.18 -35.97 -21.25
CA LEU A 43 0.59 -34.72 -20.89
C LEU A 43 1.23 -34.29 -19.56
N THR A 44 2.42 -33.69 -19.63
CA THR A 44 2.91 -32.83 -18.59
C THR A 44 1.88 -31.74 -18.47
N SER A 45 1.03 -31.86 -17.48
CA SER A 45 0.22 -30.72 -16.97
C SER A 45 1.20 -29.69 -16.45
N SER A 46 1.83 -28.97 -17.35
CA SER A 46 2.41 -27.69 -17.04
C SER A 46 1.21 -26.78 -16.73
N SER A 47 0.77 -26.82 -15.50
CA SER A 47 0.02 -25.72 -14.91
C SER A 47 0.97 -24.52 -14.93
N THR A 48 1.05 -23.88 -16.08
CA THR A 48 1.55 -22.52 -16.17
C THR A 48 0.59 -21.71 -15.31
N PRO A 49 1.00 -21.15 -14.16
CA PRO A 49 0.16 -20.18 -13.52
C PRO A 49 -0.02 -19.08 -14.55
N LEU A 50 -1.27 -18.73 -14.88
CA LEU A 50 -1.61 -17.48 -15.56
C LEU A 50 -1.14 -16.36 -14.62
N SER A 51 0.16 -16.04 -14.68
CA SER A 51 0.80 -15.00 -13.92
C SER A 51 0.62 -13.68 -14.68
N GLY A 52 -0.61 -13.21 -14.67
CA GLY A 52 -0.91 -11.81 -15.02
C GLY A 52 -0.92 -10.89 -13.80
N GLY A 53 -0.62 -11.39 -12.61
CA GLY A 53 -0.50 -10.59 -11.39
C GLY A 53 0.88 -10.81 -10.78
N GLY A 54 1.67 -9.75 -10.63
CA GLY A 54 2.94 -9.80 -9.94
C GLY A 54 2.81 -10.43 -8.55
N ALA A 55 3.81 -11.16 -8.10
CA ALA A 55 3.78 -11.83 -6.82
C ALA A 55 3.65 -10.81 -5.69
N LEU A 56 2.69 -11.03 -4.77
CA LEU A 56 2.57 -10.24 -3.56
C LEU A 56 3.65 -10.71 -2.58
N GLN A 57 4.53 -9.79 -2.18
CA GLN A 57 5.63 -10.10 -1.27
C GLN A 57 5.50 -9.27 0.01
N VAL A 58 5.48 -9.96 1.14
CA VAL A 58 5.47 -9.30 2.45
C VAL A 58 6.90 -8.93 2.82
N VAL A 59 7.14 -7.65 3.11
CA VAL A 59 8.44 -7.12 3.49
C VAL A 59 8.34 -6.39 4.82
N LYS A 60 9.47 -6.25 5.52
CA LYS A 60 9.51 -5.52 6.79
C LYS A 60 9.42 -4.01 6.57
N ASP A 61 10.03 -3.52 5.50
CA ASP A 61 10.02 -2.11 5.11
C ASP A 61 9.97 -1.99 3.59
N LEU A 62 9.32 -0.96 3.09
CA LEU A 62 9.16 -0.75 1.66
C LEU A 62 10.35 0.04 1.10
N PRO A 63 11.09 -0.50 0.11
CA PRO A 63 12.13 0.25 -0.56
C PRO A 63 11.52 1.42 -1.35
N ALA A 64 12.29 2.49 -1.52
CA ALA A 64 11.89 3.58 -2.41
C ALA A 64 11.74 3.07 -3.85
N PRO A 65 10.79 3.59 -4.64
CA PRO A 65 10.70 3.29 -6.06
C PRO A 65 12.04 3.59 -6.78
N GLN A 66 12.42 2.76 -7.73
CA GLN A 66 13.72 2.85 -8.40
C GLN A 66 13.97 4.22 -9.09
N ASN A 67 12.89 4.85 -9.56
CA ASN A 67 12.96 6.15 -10.23
C ASN A 67 13.17 7.34 -9.28
N THR A 68 13.15 7.11 -7.96
CA THR A 68 13.30 8.15 -6.94
C THR A 68 14.72 8.19 -6.33
N GLN A 69 15.62 7.30 -6.77
CA GLN A 69 16.96 7.13 -6.16
C GLN A 69 17.92 8.29 -6.41
N ASN A 70 17.67 9.17 -7.39
CA ASN A 70 18.55 10.28 -7.74
C ASN A 70 18.08 11.65 -7.23
N GLY A 71 17.32 11.69 -6.15
CA GLY A 71 16.89 12.94 -5.50
C GLY A 71 15.56 13.46 -6.10
N SER A 72 14.69 13.78 -5.24
CA SER A 72 13.51 14.65 -5.24
C SER A 72 12.63 14.89 -6.49
N GLU A 73 13.01 14.51 -7.68
CA GLU A 73 12.17 14.70 -8.89
C GLU A 73 11.52 13.39 -9.31
N GLN A 74 10.22 13.29 -9.08
CA GLN A 74 9.42 12.16 -9.54
C GLN A 74 9.25 12.24 -11.06
N PRO A 75 9.38 11.11 -11.80
CA PRO A 75 9.16 11.10 -13.23
C PRO A 75 7.70 11.42 -13.56
N LEU A 76 7.51 12.12 -14.67
CA LEU A 76 6.22 12.47 -15.22
C LEU A 76 5.45 11.21 -15.65
N SER A 77 4.15 11.24 -15.49
CA SER A 77 3.24 10.13 -15.77
C SER A 77 2.24 10.50 -16.88
N PRO A 78 1.69 9.52 -17.60
CA PRO A 78 0.54 9.78 -18.46
C PRO A 78 -0.61 10.45 -17.68
N ASN A 79 -1.31 11.37 -18.35
CA ASN A 79 -2.36 12.25 -17.84
C ASN A 79 -1.90 13.35 -16.87
N ASP A 80 -0.62 13.53 -16.60
CA ASP A 80 -0.12 14.71 -15.87
C ASP A 80 -0.40 15.97 -16.71
N VAL A 81 -0.75 17.06 -16.03
CA VAL A 81 -0.97 18.36 -16.67
C VAL A 81 0.21 19.27 -16.39
N LEU A 82 0.86 19.71 -17.45
CA LEU A 82 2.08 20.52 -17.40
C LEU A 82 1.78 21.92 -17.96
N GLU A 83 2.33 22.93 -17.33
CA GLU A 83 2.43 24.26 -17.87
C GLU A 83 3.86 24.49 -18.34
N VAL A 84 4.02 24.61 -19.66
CA VAL A 84 5.31 24.85 -20.31
C VAL A 84 5.41 26.34 -20.61
N ASN A 85 6.38 27.02 -20.03
CA ASN A 85 6.64 28.43 -20.24
C ASN A 85 7.98 28.60 -20.98
N VAL A 86 7.95 29.33 -22.07
CA VAL A 86 9.15 29.69 -22.85
C VAL A 86 9.45 31.16 -22.61
N PHE A 87 10.59 31.44 -22.01
CA PHE A 87 10.98 32.80 -21.63
C PHE A 87 10.98 33.74 -22.83
N GLN A 88 10.35 34.91 -22.69
CA GLN A 88 10.17 35.95 -23.73
C GLN A 88 9.42 35.49 -24.99
N VAL A 89 8.78 34.32 -25.03
CA VAL A 89 8.05 33.82 -26.20
C VAL A 89 6.69 33.26 -25.76
N ASP A 90 5.78 34.14 -25.35
CA ASP A 90 4.46 33.75 -24.83
C ASP A 90 3.63 32.88 -25.80
N ASN A 91 3.79 33.10 -27.08
CA ASN A 91 3.10 32.32 -28.12
C ASN A 91 3.43 30.83 -28.12
N LEU A 92 4.56 30.43 -27.52
CA LEU A 92 4.96 29.04 -27.40
C LEU A 92 4.60 28.46 -26.00
N SER A 93 4.30 29.33 -25.05
CA SER A 93 3.89 28.93 -23.69
C SER A 93 2.47 28.40 -23.69
N ARG A 94 2.24 27.24 -23.05
CA ARG A 94 0.90 26.64 -22.96
C ARG A 94 0.79 25.57 -21.88
N THR A 95 -0.44 25.32 -21.46
CA THR A 95 -0.77 24.14 -20.67
C THR A 95 -1.02 22.96 -21.60
N VAL A 96 -0.34 21.84 -21.35
CA VAL A 96 -0.45 20.59 -22.13
C VAL A 96 -0.67 19.43 -21.17
N GLN A 97 -1.41 18.42 -21.63
CA GLN A 97 -1.56 17.16 -20.90
C GLN A 97 -0.69 16.09 -21.54
N VAL A 98 -0.03 15.29 -20.72
CA VAL A 98 0.68 14.09 -21.19
C VAL A 98 -0.37 13.07 -21.63
N ASP A 99 -0.33 12.65 -22.87
CA ASP A 99 -1.29 11.69 -23.40
C ASP A 99 -1.09 10.26 -22.84
N ALA A 100 -1.98 9.34 -23.23
CA ALA A 100 -1.88 7.94 -22.80
C ALA A 100 -0.61 7.23 -23.31
N GLY A 101 -0.01 7.71 -24.41
CA GLY A 101 1.26 7.26 -24.95
C GLY A 101 2.48 7.86 -24.24
N GLY A 102 2.25 8.75 -23.26
CA GLY A 102 3.31 9.41 -22.51
C GLY A 102 3.93 10.60 -23.24
N GLN A 103 3.24 11.20 -24.21
CA GLN A 103 3.74 12.28 -25.06
C GLN A 103 3.03 13.59 -24.79
N ILE A 104 3.69 14.71 -25.08
CA ILE A 104 3.11 16.05 -25.13
C ILE A 104 3.30 16.62 -26.53
N SER A 105 2.39 17.50 -26.97
CA SER A 105 2.50 18.18 -28.26
C SER A 105 2.72 19.68 -28.04
N LEU A 106 3.79 20.18 -28.61
CA LEU A 106 4.19 21.59 -28.53
C LEU A 106 4.27 22.22 -29.92
N PRO A 107 4.02 23.53 -30.03
CA PRO A 107 4.13 24.24 -31.29
C PRO A 107 5.54 24.12 -31.88
N LEU A 108 5.67 24.12 -33.20
CA LEU A 108 6.90 24.08 -33.96
C LEU A 108 7.73 22.79 -33.82
N ILE A 109 7.87 22.23 -32.63
CA ILE A 109 8.70 21.05 -32.34
C ILE A 109 7.89 19.74 -32.37
N GLY A 110 6.54 19.83 -32.41
CA GLY A 110 5.70 18.64 -32.51
C GLY A 110 5.59 17.85 -31.22
N THR A 111 5.67 16.52 -31.33
CA THR A 111 5.44 15.61 -30.22
C THR A 111 6.75 15.20 -29.56
N ILE A 112 6.79 15.28 -28.22
CA ILE A 112 7.93 14.91 -27.37
C ILE A 112 7.48 13.94 -26.30
N THR A 113 8.29 12.91 -26.02
CA THR A 113 8.03 11.97 -24.92
C THR A 113 8.30 12.63 -23.57
N ALA A 114 7.26 12.71 -22.73
CA ALA A 114 7.34 13.28 -21.38
C ALA A 114 7.35 12.20 -20.29
N ALA A 115 6.55 11.15 -20.45
CA ALA A 115 6.44 10.09 -19.43
C ALA A 115 7.79 9.40 -19.18
N GLY A 116 8.05 9.13 -17.89
CA GLY A 116 9.30 8.51 -17.43
C GLY A 116 10.48 9.47 -17.31
N LYS A 117 10.35 10.72 -17.76
CA LYS A 117 11.38 11.77 -17.59
C LYS A 117 11.07 12.64 -16.39
N THR A 118 12.10 13.21 -15.79
CA THR A 118 11.94 14.27 -14.80
C THR A 118 11.59 15.59 -15.49
N VAL A 119 11.03 16.54 -14.73
CA VAL A 119 10.77 17.90 -15.26
C VAL A 119 12.01 18.48 -15.90
N ARG A 120 13.16 18.42 -15.22
CA ARG A 120 14.44 18.94 -15.73
C ARG A 120 14.91 18.28 -17.03
N GLN A 121 14.74 16.97 -17.16
CA GLN A 121 15.09 16.27 -18.40
C GLN A 121 14.19 16.70 -19.55
N LEU A 122 12.89 16.92 -19.27
CA LEU A 122 11.96 17.40 -20.29
C LEU A 122 12.24 18.87 -20.69
N GLU A 123 12.56 19.74 -19.73
CA GLU A 123 13.00 21.13 -20.00
C GLU A 123 14.18 21.15 -20.96
N GLN A 124 15.26 20.43 -20.64
CA GLN A 124 16.46 20.36 -21.48
C GLN A 124 16.18 19.83 -22.90
N GLU A 125 15.30 18.85 -23.03
CA GLU A 125 14.94 18.30 -24.33
C GLU A 125 14.14 19.30 -25.17
N ILE A 126 13.20 20.01 -24.54
CA ILE A 126 12.41 21.06 -25.22
C ILE A 126 13.34 22.24 -25.61
N GLU A 127 14.23 22.67 -24.74
CA GLU A 127 15.25 23.69 -25.05
C GLU A 127 16.10 23.29 -26.24
N THR A 128 16.59 22.05 -26.24
CA THR A 128 17.37 21.51 -27.38
C THR A 128 16.54 21.51 -28.67
N ALA A 129 15.29 21.09 -28.61
CA ALA A 129 14.41 21.01 -29.77
C ALA A 129 14.08 22.40 -30.37
N TYR A 130 13.78 23.37 -29.52
CA TYR A 130 13.57 24.77 -29.96
C TYR A 130 14.87 25.41 -30.45
N GLY A 131 15.99 25.17 -29.76
CA GLY A 131 17.30 25.74 -30.08
C GLY A 131 17.85 25.23 -31.43
N ALA A 132 17.44 24.04 -31.88
CA ALA A 132 17.92 23.47 -33.13
C ALA A 132 17.53 24.24 -34.36
N LYS A 133 16.34 24.91 -34.41
CA LYS A 133 15.78 25.53 -35.62
C LYS A 133 15.03 26.84 -35.39
N TYR A 134 14.55 27.12 -34.17
CA TYR A 134 13.53 28.17 -34.01
C TYR A 134 13.97 29.32 -33.10
N LEU A 135 14.76 29.06 -32.07
CA LEU A 135 15.12 30.05 -31.05
C LEU A 135 16.65 30.03 -30.78
N GLN A 136 17.21 31.17 -30.40
CA GLN A 136 18.58 31.27 -29.92
C GLN A 136 18.58 31.20 -28.41
N SER A 137 19.24 30.16 -27.84
CA SER A 137 19.34 29.94 -26.39
C SER A 137 17.98 30.01 -25.66
N PRO A 138 17.01 29.16 -26.02
CA PRO A 138 15.71 29.17 -25.34
C PRO A 138 15.88 28.76 -23.87
N ASP A 139 15.11 29.41 -22.99
CA ASP A 139 14.97 29.07 -21.58
C ASP A 139 13.53 28.58 -21.35
N VAL A 140 13.40 27.33 -20.91
CA VAL A 140 12.11 26.68 -20.75
C VAL A 140 11.92 26.24 -19.32
N THR A 141 10.82 26.65 -18.72
CA THR A 141 10.42 26.24 -17.37
C THR A 141 9.11 25.46 -17.42
N ILE A 142 9.04 24.34 -16.72
CA ILE A 142 7.86 23.48 -16.65
C ILE A 142 7.33 23.42 -15.23
N PHE A 143 6.05 23.74 -15.05
CA PHE A 143 5.30 23.55 -13.81
C PHE A 143 4.32 22.38 -13.96
N VAL A 144 4.34 21.44 -13.02
CA VAL A 144 3.34 20.37 -12.94
C VAL A 144 2.12 20.92 -12.22
N LYS A 145 1.03 21.19 -12.96
CA LYS A 145 -0.23 21.67 -12.39
C LYS A 145 -1.02 20.57 -11.73
N GLU A 146 -1.09 19.41 -12.38
CA GLU A 146 -1.78 18.24 -11.85
C GLU A 146 -0.94 16.99 -12.16
N SER A 147 -0.74 16.15 -11.15
CA SER A 147 -0.06 14.87 -11.33
C SER A 147 -0.94 13.73 -10.82
N ILE A 148 -1.24 12.79 -11.72
CA ILE A 148 -1.95 11.56 -11.37
C ILE A 148 -0.98 10.55 -10.74
N GLY A 149 0.27 10.54 -11.18
CA GLY A 149 1.31 9.71 -10.62
C GLY A 149 1.69 10.04 -9.16
N GLN A 150 1.30 11.23 -8.67
CA GLN A 150 1.54 11.69 -7.30
C GLN A 150 0.30 11.57 -6.41
N ARG A 151 -0.50 10.53 -6.59
CA ARG A 151 -1.67 10.25 -5.76
C ARG A 151 -1.51 8.91 -5.06
N ILE A 152 -2.03 8.85 -3.82
CA ILE A 152 -2.15 7.61 -3.04
C ILE A 152 -3.61 7.29 -2.81
N THR A 153 -3.89 6.02 -2.59
CA THR A 153 -5.21 5.58 -2.13
C THR A 153 -5.13 5.26 -0.65
N VAL A 154 -6.01 5.84 0.15
CA VAL A 154 -6.18 5.48 1.57
C VAL A 154 -7.55 4.84 1.75
N ASP A 155 -7.58 3.63 2.30
CA ASP A 155 -8.77 2.77 2.36
C ASP A 155 -8.89 2.09 3.74
N GLY A 156 -10.07 1.53 4.03
CA GLY A 156 -10.37 0.84 5.28
C GLY A 156 -10.80 1.77 6.41
N GLU A 157 -10.38 1.48 7.64
CA GLU A 157 -10.85 2.14 8.87
C GLU A 157 -10.23 3.53 9.11
N VAL A 158 -10.46 4.42 8.18
CA VAL A 158 -10.16 5.86 8.25
C VAL A 158 -11.44 6.68 8.11
N ASN A 159 -11.49 7.88 8.67
CA ASN A 159 -12.70 8.70 8.63
C ASN A 159 -13.08 9.16 7.22
N LYS A 160 -12.10 9.31 6.33
CA LYS A 160 -12.29 9.73 4.95
C LYS A 160 -11.42 8.86 4.05
N ALA A 161 -11.94 7.69 3.65
CA ALA A 161 -11.29 6.87 2.62
C ALA A 161 -11.36 7.59 1.26
N GLY A 162 -10.28 7.50 0.47
CA GLY A 162 -10.24 8.20 -0.82
C GLY A 162 -8.85 8.25 -1.45
N ILE A 163 -8.74 9.03 -2.51
CA ILE A 163 -7.49 9.28 -3.24
C ILE A 163 -6.98 10.66 -2.87
N TYR A 164 -5.71 10.73 -2.45
CA TYR A 164 -5.09 11.95 -1.97
C TYR A 164 -3.82 12.29 -2.74
N PRO A 165 -3.59 13.56 -3.06
CA PRO A 165 -2.32 13.99 -3.63
C PRO A 165 -1.22 13.88 -2.56
N VAL A 166 -0.02 13.50 -2.97
CA VAL A 166 1.16 13.43 -2.11
C VAL A 166 2.33 14.11 -2.79
N SER A 167 3.22 14.67 -1.98
CA SER A 167 4.51 15.20 -2.43
C SER A 167 5.62 14.18 -2.21
N SER A 168 6.79 14.44 -2.78
CA SER A 168 8.00 13.60 -2.62
C SER A 168 8.45 13.43 -1.15
N ASN A 169 8.02 14.31 -0.26
CA ASN A 169 8.36 14.27 1.17
C ASN A 169 7.24 13.72 2.06
N SER A 170 6.11 13.34 1.48
CA SER A 170 4.97 12.83 2.25
C SER A 170 5.32 11.52 2.97
N SER A 171 4.81 11.40 4.18
CA SER A 171 5.00 10.25 5.06
C SER A 171 3.68 9.51 5.29
N LEU A 172 3.76 8.33 5.90
CA LEU A 172 2.57 7.55 6.28
C LEU A 172 1.67 8.33 7.25
N LEU A 173 2.25 9.09 8.20
CA LEU A 173 1.45 9.91 9.11
C LEU A 173 0.70 11.01 8.39
N ASP A 174 1.29 11.61 7.36
CA ASP A 174 0.62 12.64 6.54
C ASP A 174 -0.56 12.03 5.77
N ALA A 175 -0.40 10.83 5.20
CA ALA A 175 -1.48 10.12 4.52
C ALA A 175 -2.66 9.84 5.45
N ILE A 176 -2.39 9.34 6.67
CA ILE A 176 -3.42 9.07 7.67
C ILE A 176 -4.09 10.38 8.13
N ALA A 177 -3.34 11.47 8.26
CA ALA A 177 -3.89 12.78 8.62
C ALA A 177 -4.81 13.33 7.51
N LEU A 178 -4.42 13.22 6.24
CA LEU A 178 -5.25 13.61 5.08
C LEU A 178 -6.57 12.83 5.05
N ALA A 179 -6.52 11.52 5.39
CA ALA A 179 -7.70 10.67 5.50
C ALA A 179 -8.54 10.91 6.78
N GLY A 180 -8.24 11.95 7.55
CA GLY A 180 -8.98 12.33 8.75
C GLY A 180 -8.75 11.44 9.95
N ASN A 181 -7.61 10.73 10.01
CA ASN A 181 -7.25 9.74 11.03
C ASN A 181 -8.15 8.48 11.03
N PHE A 182 -7.89 7.60 12.02
CA PHE A 182 -8.60 6.33 12.19
C PHE A 182 -10.04 6.52 12.65
N THR A 183 -10.92 5.61 12.23
CA THR A 183 -12.22 5.44 12.86
C THR A 183 -12.07 4.90 14.29
N PRO A 184 -13.11 4.94 15.14
CA PRO A 184 -13.06 4.38 16.49
C PRO A 184 -12.67 2.90 16.55
N ILE A 185 -12.98 2.14 15.50
CA ILE A 185 -12.68 0.70 15.40
C ILE A 185 -11.41 0.39 14.60
N GLY A 186 -10.76 1.40 14.01
CA GLY A 186 -9.53 1.25 13.25
C GLY A 186 -8.35 0.79 14.10
N ASP A 187 -7.52 -0.10 13.56
CA ASP A 187 -6.34 -0.65 14.22
C ASP A 187 -5.07 0.09 13.75
N ALA A 188 -4.62 1.05 14.57
CA ALA A 188 -3.41 1.80 14.27
C ALA A 188 -2.13 0.96 14.30
N THR A 189 -2.19 -0.28 14.78
CA THR A 189 -1.05 -1.23 14.76
C THR A 189 -1.02 -2.06 13.49
N LYS A 190 -2.09 -2.03 12.68
CA LYS A 190 -2.28 -2.81 11.45
C LYS A 190 -2.58 -1.92 10.27
N VAL A 191 -1.61 -1.13 9.89
CA VAL A 191 -1.65 -0.28 8.71
C VAL A 191 -0.74 -0.86 7.64
N PHE A 192 -1.35 -1.36 6.57
CA PHE A 192 -0.62 -1.98 5.47
C PHE A 192 -0.43 -0.98 4.35
N VAL A 193 0.78 -0.91 3.86
CA VAL A 193 1.11 -0.11 2.67
C VAL A 193 1.50 -1.08 1.56
N TYR A 194 0.82 -0.96 0.44
CA TYR A 194 1.08 -1.72 -0.79
C TYR A 194 1.78 -0.81 -1.78
N ARG A 195 2.87 -1.29 -2.36
CA ARG A 195 3.66 -0.59 -3.37
C ARG A 195 3.98 -1.49 -4.53
N ASN A 196 3.69 -1.03 -5.73
CA ASN A 196 4.07 -1.72 -6.95
C ASN A 196 5.49 -1.36 -7.35
N ILE A 197 6.35 -2.36 -7.48
CA ILE A 197 7.73 -2.19 -7.97
C ILE A 197 7.95 -3.17 -9.13
N GLY A 198 7.95 -2.63 -10.36
CA GLY A 198 7.95 -3.46 -11.55
C GLY A 198 6.72 -4.36 -11.59
N PRO A 199 6.88 -5.69 -11.81
CA PRO A 199 5.76 -6.62 -11.85
C PRO A 199 5.27 -7.06 -10.46
N ASN A 200 5.98 -6.73 -9.38
CA ASN A 200 5.70 -7.22 -8.04
C ASN A 200 4.97 -6.18 -7.20
N THR A 201 4.06 -6.64 -6.34
CA THR A 201 3.43 -5.81 -5.30
C THR A 201 4.07 -6.15 -3.96
N LEU A 202 4.77 -5.18 -3.38
CA LEU A 202 5.32 -5.28 -2.04
C LEU A 202 4.30 -4.79 -1.03
N VAL A 203 4.22 -5.45 0.12
CA VAL A 203 3.36 -5.04 1.23
C VAL A 203 4.14 -5.04 2.53
N ALA A 204 4.02 -3.96 3.31
CA ALA A 204 4.57 -3.86 4.64
C ALA A 204 3.50 -3.44 5.65
N ASN A 205 3.58 -3.98 6.87
CA ASN A 205 2.73 -3.58 7.98
C ASN A 205 3.46 -2.57 8.86
N TYR A 206 2.82 -1.44 9.13
CA TYR A 206 3.34 -0.40 9.99
C TYR A 206 2.46 -0.19 11.23
N ASN A 207 3.12 -0.10 12.38
CA ASN A 207 2.48 0.26 13.64
C ASN A 207 2.52 1.80 13.82
N VAL A 208 1.44 2.46 13.49
CA VAL A 208 1.32 3.93 13.56
C VAL A 208 1.38 4.46 15.00
N GLU A 209 0.93 3.67 15.99
CA GLU A 209 1.08 4.06 17.40
C GLU A 209 2.57 4.12 17.81
N ALA A 210 3.35 3.13 17.39
CA ALA A 210 4.79 3.10 17.65
C ALA A 210 5.52 4.24 16.90
N ILE A 211 5.08 4.58 15.68
CA ILE A 211 5.61 5.71 14.90
C ILE A 211 5.31 7.03 15.62
N ARG A 212 4.07 7.26 16.05
CA ARG A 212 3.67 8.45 16.82
C ARG A 212 4.41 8.58 18.15
N ALA A 213 4.72 7.45 18.78
CA ALA A 213 5.53 7.42 20.01
C ALA A 213 7.05 7.58 19.75
N GLY A 214 7.48 7.77 18.51
CA GLY A 214 8.89 7.92 18.13
C GLY A 214 9.73 6.64 18.27
N LYS A 215 9.09 5.48 18.46
CA LYS A 215 9.78 4.19 18.62
C LYS A 215 10.18 3.55 17.29
N VAL A 216 9.50 3.91 16.22
CA VAL A 216 9.71 3.40 14.86
C VAL A 216 9.76 4.58 13.90
N ARG A 217 10.61 4.46 12.88
CA ARG A 217 10.73 5.48 11.84
C ARG A 217 9.41 5.63 11.08
N ASN A 218 9.02 6.87 10.79
CA ASN A 218 7.90 7.17 9.92
C ASN A 218 8.30 6.92 8.46
N PRO A 219 7.71 5.93 7.75
CA PRO A 219 8.09 5.62 6.39
C PRO A 219 7.59 6.70 5.42
N ARG A 220 8.35 6.92 4.35
CA ARG A 220 7.89 7.72 3.22
C ARG A 220 6.88 6.94 2.41
N ILE A 221 5.87 7.64 1.91
CA ILE A 221 4.92 7.14 0.93
C ILE A 221 5.16 7.84 -0.41
N TYR A 222 4.82 7.15 -1.47
CA TYR A 222 5.05 7.61 -2.84
C TYR A 222 3.77 7.49 -3.64
N GLY A 223 3.68 8.21 -4.74
CA GLY A 223 2.57 8.08 -5.67
C GLY A 223 2.36 6.63 -6.13
N GLY A 224 1.11 6.21 -6.24
CA GLY A 224 0.73 4.84 -6.53
C GLY A 224 0.65 3.91 -5.31
N ASP A 225 1.09 4.35 -4.11
CA ASP A 225 0.93 3.55 -2.90
C ASP A 225 -0.55 3.43 -2.51
N LYS A 226 -0.91 2.26 -1.99
CA LYS A 226 -2.21 2.03 -1.37
C LYS A 226 -2.02 1.76 0.12
N VAL A 227 -2.61 2.62 0.96
CA VAL A 227 -2.60 2.50 2.42
C VAL A 227 -3.93 1.91 2.86
N VAL A 228 -3.90 0.79 3.57
CA VAL A 228 -5.10 0.09 4.04
C VAL A 228 -5.05 -0.05 5.55
N VAL A 229 -6.06 0.46 6.22
CA VAL A 229 -6.22 0.35 7.67
C VAL A 229 -7.22 -0.74 8.00
N PHE A 230 -6.80 -1.72 8.79
CA PHE A 230 -7.67 -2.82 9.19
C PHE A 230 -8.46 -2.51 10.47
N THR A 231 -9.55 -3.23 10.65
CA THR A 231 -10.36 -3.17 11.87
C THR A 231 -9.68 -3.86 13.05
N SER A 232 -9.91 -3.34 14.25
CA SER A 232 -9.48 -3.96 15.51
C SER A 232 -10.59 -4.84 16.08
N LYS A 233 -10.37 -6.15 16.13
CA LYS A 233 -11.36 -7.10 16.67
C LYS A 233 -11.73 -6.78 18.13
N SER A 234 -10.77 -6.34 18.94
CA SER A 234 -11.00 -5.94 20.32
C SER A 234 -11.87 -4.68 20.44
N LYS A 235 -11.62 -3.67 19.57
CA LYS A 235 -12.42 -2.44 19.56
C LYS A 235 -13.86 -2.68 19.07
N ILE A 236 -14.03 -3.58 18.09
CA ILE A 236 -15.38 -4.02 17.65
C ILE A 236 -16.13 -4.67 18.80
N ALA A 237 -15.50 -5.59 19.54
CA ALA A 237 -16.13 -6.24 20.69
C ALA A 237 -16.57 -5.22 21.76
N VAL A 238 -15.72 -4.22 22.05
CA VAL A 238 -16.05 -3.14 22.99
C VAL A 238 -17.16 -2.24 22.46
N SER A 239 -17.19 -1.92 21.15
CA SER A 239 -18.26 -1.15 20.53
C SER A 239 -19.60 -1.88 20.65
N ASN A 240 -19.65 -3.14 20.24
CA ASN A 240 -20.85 -3.95 20.33
C ASN A 240 -21.36 -4.10 21.78
N LEU A 241 -20.43 -4.20 22.76
CA LEU A 241 -20.81 -4.25 24.18
C LEU A 241 -21.39 -2.93 24.65
N LYS A 242 -20.84 -1.79 24.25
CA LYS A 242 -21.40 -0.46 24.57
C LYS A 242 -22.78 -0.28 23.98
N ASP A 243 -22.99 -0.70 22.74
CA ASP A 243 -24.28 -0.63 22.06
C ASP A 243 -25.32 -1.55 22.73
N ALA A 244 -24.92 -2.77 23.10
CA ALA A 244 -25.76 -3.73 23.81
C ALA A 244 -26.13 -3.27 25.24
N LEU A 245 -25.25 -2.55 25.91
CA LEU A 245 -25.50 -2.00 27.25
C LEU A 245 -26.26 -0.67 27.23
N GLY A 246 -26.60 -0.14 26.04
CA GLY A 246 -27.30 1.12 25.89
C GLY A 246 -26.52 2.33 26.44
N ILE A 247 -25.19 2.20 26.60
CA ILE A 247 -24.30 3.29 26.96
C ILE A 247 -24.06 4.13 25.68
N ALA A 248 -25.13 4.61 25.09
CA ALA A 248 -25.05 5.77 24.22
C ALA A 248 -24.42 6.89 25.06
N SER A 249 -23.44 7.58 24.52
CA SER A 249 -22.84 8.77 25.13
C SER A 249 -23.87 9.91 25.20
N SER A 250 -24.91 9.72 25.98
CA SER A 250 -25.67 10.80 26.56
C SER A 250 -24.72 11.45 27.57
N ALA A 251 -23.92 12.44 27.10
CA ALA A 251 -23.44 13.48 27.98
C ALA A 251 -24.67 13.91 28.76
N ALA A 252 -24.80 13.44 29.97
CA ALA A 252 -25.81 13.87 30.89
C ALA A 252 -25.65 15.39 30.99
N ARG A 253 -26.53 16.10 30.28
CA ARG A 253 -26.82 17.49 30.59
C ARG A 253 -27.37 17.45 32.00
N ILE A 254 -26.50 17.62 32.98
CA ILE A 254 -26.93 18.04 34.30
C ILE A 254 -27.56 19.40 34.06
N ALA A 255 -28.88 19.38 33.90
CA ALA A 255 -29.67 20.60 33.99
C ALA A 255 -29.47 21.07 35.43
N VAL A 256 -28.60 22.04 35.59
CA VAL A 256 -28.60 22.90 36.80
C VAL A 256 -29.94 23.58 36.80
N ILE A 257 -30.85 23.09 37.63
CA ILE A 257 -32.09 23.77 37.94
C ILE A 257 -31.68 25.00 38.79
N PRO A 258 -31.87 26.22 38.31
CA PRO A 258 -31.75 27.36 39.20
C PRO A 258 -33.10 27.41 39.94
N GLY A 259 -33.09 27.03 41.21
CA GLY A 259 -34.26 27.00 42.01
C GLY A 259 -34.05 27.61 43.37
N ILE A 260 -34.68 28.75 43.57
CA ILE A 260 -35.13 29.37 44.81
C ILE A 260 -34.06 29.99 45.69
#